data_807400736ece400cd6f1dc49b0b30988
#
_entry.id   807400736ece400cd6f1dc49b0b30988
#
_cell.length_a   1.000
_cell.length_b   1.000
_cell.length_c   1.000
_cell.angle_alpha   90.00
_cell.angle_beta   90.00
_cell.angle_gamma   90.00
#
_symmetry.space_group_name_H-M   'P 1'
#
loop_
_entity.id
_entity.type
_entity.pdbx_description
1 polymer ?
#
loop_
_entity_poly.entity_id
_entity_poly.type
_entity_poly.pdbx_seq_one_letter_code
_entity_poly.pdbx_strand_id
1 'polypeptide(L)'
;DHSDLAASYMDVAIPISGGDNSFIIYIRDSRTTVSSLNSELLFIILQALLVGLLVSVLLSLLLAKTMIDPIEKLTEGAERIATGDFNETLAVESTDEIGVLTTTFNDMASVLHSTLEAVENERNKLDTLFLHMSDGVVAYDGSGKLIHCNPAACELLGRTADECVYGELFESICPFSHVITMQRSDYVEGELTVGERSVELYFAPFSDE
;
A
#
# COMPACT_ATOMS: atom_id res chain seq x y z
N ASP A 1 -62.32 10.81 -54.51
CA ASP A 1 -61.23 11.32 -53.66
C ASP A 1 -61.64 11.35 -52.20
N HIS A 2 -61.58 10.20 -51.56
CA HIS A 2 -61.75 10.05 -50.12
C HIS A 2 -60.53 9.33 -49.52
N SER A 3 -59.39 9.93 -49.69
CA SER A 3 -58.22 9.47 -49.01
C SER A 3 -57.64 10.65 -48.21
N ASP A 4 -57.50 10.50 -46.94
CA ASP A 4 -56.80 11.35 -45.95
C ASP A 4 -57.64 12.01 -44.90
N LEU A 5 -58.57 11.26 -44.30
CA LEU A 5 -58.86 11.47 -42.90
C LEU A 5 -58.33 10.26 -42.16
N ALA A 6 -57.14 10.37 -41.59
CA ALA A 6 -56.69 9.42 -40.58
C ALA A 6 -57.75 9.39 -39.50
N ALA A 7 -58.61 8.35 -39.54
CA ALA A 7 -59.77 8.28 -38.67
C ALA A 7 -59.28 8.22 -37.25
N SER A 8 -59.57 9.24 -36.46
CA SER A 8 -59.25 9.34 -35.01
C SER A 8 -60.10 8.41 -34.15
N TYR A 9 -60.87 7.54 -34.77
CA TYR A 9 -61.80 6.65 -34.09
C TYR A 9 -61.92 5.33 -34.90
N MET A 10 -62.27 4.27 -34.20
CA MET A 10 -62.63 2.98 -34.78
C MET A 10 -64.15 2.82 -34.64
N ASP A 11 -64.86 2.71 -35.76
CA ASP A 11 -66.31 2.57 -35.78
C ASP A 11 -66.68 1.14 -36.16
N VAL A 12 -67.54 0.55 -35.39
CA VAL A 12 -68.16 -0.76 -35.70
C VAL A 12 -69.70 -0.57 -35.71
N ALA A 13 -70.30 -0.88 -36.85
CA ALA A 13 -71.72 -0.87 -36.99
C ALA A 13 -72.24 -2.31 -37.08
N ILE A 14 -73.14 -2.70 -36.20
CA ILE A 14 -73.74 -4.05 -36.18
C ILE A 14 -75.22 -3.92 -36.46
N PRO A 15 -75.69 -4.42 -37.62
CA PRO A 15 -77.09 -4.44 -37.90
C PRO A 15 -77.79 -5.59 -37.12
N ILE A 16 -78.87 -5.24 -36.45
CA ILE A 16 -79.72 -6.22 -35.75
C ILE A 16 -81.08 -6.18 -36.42
N SER A 17 -81.50 -7.32 -37.01
CA SER A 17 -82.85 -7.50 -37.60
C SER A 17 -83.75 -8.27 -36.63
N GLY A 18 -84.79 -7.71 -36.19
CA GLY A 18 -85.79 -8.35 -35.31
C GLY A 18 -87.23 -7.96 -35.68
N GLY A 19 -87.92 -8.88 -36.35
CA GLY A 19 -89.30 -8.66 -36.79
C GLY A 19 -89.48 -7.58 -37.87
N ASP A 20 -90.41 -6.70 -37.72
CA ASP A 20 -90.77 -5.62 -38.67
C ASP A 20 -89.81 -4.36 -38.55
N ASN A 21 -88.91 -4.35 -37.58
CA ASN A 21 -88.02 -3.20 -37.34
C ASN A 21 -86.56 -3.63 -37.38
N SER A 22 -85.68 -2.85 -38.10
CA SER A 22 -84.26 -3.03 -38.17
C SER A 22 -83.54 -1.90 -37.41
N PHE A 23 -82.60 -2.27 -36.54
CA PHE A 23 -81.80 -1.34 -35.77
C PHE A 23 -80.29 -1.48 -36.10
N ILE A 24 -79.54 -0.39 -36.07
CA ILE A 24 -78.14 -0.35 -36.22
C ILE A 24 -77.53 0.12 -34.88
N ILE A 25 -76.72 -0.74 -34.27
CA ILE A 25 -75.92 -0.31 -33.10
C ILE A 25 -74.58 0.23 -33.61
N TYR A 26 -74.32 1.47 -33.28
CA TYR A 26 -73.13 2.16 -33.65
C TYR A 26 -72.21 2.25 -32.42
N ILE A 27 -71.05 1.57 -32.48
CA ILE A 27 -70.04 1.59 -31.39
C ILE A 27 -68.86 2.43 -31.94
N ARG A 28 -68.61 3.57 -31.31
CA ARG A 28 -67.51 4.43 -31.63
C ARG A 28 -66.49 4.39 -30.50
N ASP A 29 -65.26 3.96 -30.83
CA ASP A 29 -64.13 4.08 -29.92
C ASP A 29 -63.23 5.23 -30.38
N SER A 30 -62.87 6.09 -29.44
CA SER A 30 -62.05 7.27 -29.70
C SER A 30 -60.56 6.99 -29.56
N ARG A 31 -59.83 6.93 -30.65
CA ARG A 31 -58.37 6.83 -30.62
C ARG A 31 -57.70 8.01 -29.87
N THR A 32 -58.41 9.14 -29.75
CA THR A 32 -57.88 10.32 -29.02
C THR A 32 -57.66 10.00 -27.54
N THR A 33 -58.57 9.21 -26.93
CA THR A 33 -58.41 8.78 -25.52
C THR A 33 -57.20 7.88 -25.32
N VAL A 34 -56.97 6.95 -26.26
CA VAL A 34 -55.79 6.04 -26.19
C VAL A 34 -54.47 6.81 -26.42
N SER A 35 -54.44 7.74 -27.35
CA SER A 35 -53.25 8.54 -27.61
C SER A 35 -52.94 9.54 -26.49
N SER A 36 -53.97 10.12 -25.84
CA SER A 36 -53.76 11.00 -24.68
C SER A 36 -53.23 10.23 -23.46
N LEU A 37 -53.78 9.04 -23.19
CA LEU A 37 -53.28 8.17 -22.12
C LEU A 37 -51.83 7.75 -22.37
N ASN A 38 -51.47 7.44 -23.61
CA ASN A 38 -50.13 7.05 -23.99
C ASN A 38 -49.11 8.22 -23.81
N SER A 39 -49.52 9.44 -24.15
CA SER A 39 -48.69 10.64 -23.93
C SER A 39 -48.51 10.98 -22.46
N GLU A 40 -49.57 10.82 -21.63
CA GLU A 40 -49.45 10.99 -20.17
C GLU A 40 -48.53 9.96 -19.55
N LEU A 41 -48.64 8.70 -19.92
CA LEU A 41 -47.74 7.63 -19.45
C LEU A 41 -46.29 7.92 -19.84
N LEU A 42 -46.01 8.33 -21.08
CA LEU A 42 -44.68 8.72 -21.53
C LEU A 42 -44.13 9.88 -20.73
N PHE A 43 -44.95 10.88 -20.42
CA PHE A 43 -44.55 12.04 -19.61
C PHE A 43 -44.17 11.62 -18.18
N ILE A 44 -45.01 10.75 -17.55
CA ILE A 44 -44.73 10.22 -16.22
C ILE A 44 -43.43 9.38 -16.20
N ILE A 45 -43.23 8.53 -17.21
CA ILE A 45 -42.01 7.76 -17.34
C ILE A 45 -40.76 8.65 -17.51
N LEU A 46 -40.89 9.69 -18.36
CA LEU A 46 -39.76 10.63 -18.59
C LEU A 46 -39.43 11.41 -17.29
N GLN A 47 -40.46 11.85 -16.58
CA GLN A 47 -40.30 12.54 -15.30
C GLN A 47 -39.65 11.62 -14.23
N ALA A 48 -40.09 10.36 -14.14
CA ALA A 48 -39.51 9.37 -13.24
C ALA A 48 -38.05 9.09 -13.56
N LEU A 49 -37.68 8.96 -14.86
CA LEU A 49 -36.31 8.81 -15.33
C LEU A 49 -35.44 10.01 -14.95
N LEU A 50 -35.95 11.22 -15.14
CA LEU A 50 -35.22 12.44 -14.80
C LEU A 50 -34.98 12.56 -13.29
N VAL A 51 -35.96 12.27 -12.46
CA VAL A 51 -35.81 12.23 -11.01
C VAL A 51 -34.82 11.16 -10.59
N GLY A 52 -34.95 9.96 -11.17
CA GLY A 52 -34.01 8.84 -10.90
C GLY A 52 -32.56 9.19 -11.28
N LEU A 53 -32.37 9.87 -12.42
CA LEU A 53 -31.04 10.35 -12.84
C LEU A 53 -30.46 11.37 -11.86
N LEU A 54 -31.27 12.36 -11.44
CA LEU A 54 -30.84 13.37 -10.47
C LEU A 54 -30.44 12.74 -9.13
N VAL A 55 -31.25 11.80 -8.62
CA VAL A 55 -30.94 11.08 -7.38
C VAL A 55 -29.66 10.26 -7.52
N SER A 56 -29.49 9.58 -8.65
CA SER A 56 -28.28 8.78 -8.94
C SER A 56 -27.01 9.63 -8.96
N VAL A 57 -27.06 10.80 -9.62
CA VAL A 57 -25.92 11.74 -9.67
C VAL A 57 -25.60 12.27 -8.27
N LEU A 58 -26.61 12.70 -7.51
CA LEU A 58 -26.42 13.18 -6.14
C LEU A 58 -25.78 12.10 -5.25
N LEU A 59 -26.30 10.88 -5.31
CA LEU A 59 -25.79 9.77 -4.53
C LEU A 59 -24.34 9.42 -4.93
N SER A 60 -24.04 9.44 -6.22
CA SER A 60 -22.69 9.22 -6.74
C SER A 60 -21.69 10.25 -6.23
N LEU A 61 -22.04 11.54 -6.25
CA LEU A 61 -21.19 12.61 -5.72
C LEU A 61 -20.99 12.48 -4.20
N LEU A 62 -22.01 12.07 -3.49
CA LEU A 62 -21.95 11.86 -2.05
C LEU A 62 -21.01 10.70 -1.69
N LEU A 63 -21.13 9.56 -2.39
CA LEU A 63 -20.25 8.41 -2.21
C LEU A 63 -18.80 8.73 -2.60
N ALA A 64 -18.59 9.47 -3.68
CA ALA A 64 -17.26 9.90 -4.07
C ALA A 64 -16.57 10.67 -2.94
N LYS A 65 -17.25 11.67 -2.38
CA LYS A 65 -16.70 12.52 -1.33
C LYS A 65 -16.53 11.83 0.02
N THR A 66 -17.43 10.90 0.38
CA THR A 66 -17.40 10.25 1.70
C THR A 66 -16.55 9.00 1.76
N MET A 67 -16.30 8.32 0.62
CA MET A 67 -15.56 7.07 0.59
C MET A 67 -14.31 7.12 -0.30
N ILE A 68 -14.43 7.67 -1.52
CA ILE A 68 -13.30 7.62 -2.49
C ILE A 68 -12.18 8.54 -2.06
N ASP A 69 -12.47 9.82 -1.78
CA ASP A 69 -11.46 10.82 -1.40
C ASP A 69 -10.64 10.39 -0.17
N PRO A 70 -11.24 9.88 0.94
CA PRO A 70 -10.45 9.42 2.08
C PRO A 70 -9.58 8.19 1.77
N ILE A 71 -10.05 7.26 0.94
CA ILE A 71 -9.26 6.09 0.53
C ILE A 71 -8.06 6.52 -0.34
N GLU A 72 -8.25 7.49 -1.22
CA GLU A 72 -7.17 8.06 -2.04
C GLU A 72 -6.11 8.71 -1.15
N LYS A 73 -6.50 9.52 -0.16
CA LYS A 73 -5.58 10.10 0.83
C LYS A 73 -4.82 9.03 1.64
N LEU A 74 -5.49 7.93 2.03
CA LEU A 74 -4.83 6.81 2.70
C LEU A 74 -3.79 6.13 1.80
N THR A 75 -4.10 5.98 0.52
CA THR A 75 -3.19 5.39 -0.47
C THR A 75 -1.96 6.28 -0.67
N GLU A 76 -2.15 7.59 -0.86
CA GLU A 76 -1.07 8.55 -0.96
C GLU A 76 -0.20 8.58 0.30
N GLY A 77 -0.83 8.53 1.49
CA GLY A 77 -0.12 8.43 2.76
C GLY A 77 0.73 7.17 2.85
N ALA A 78 0.21 6.02 2.38
CA ALA A 78 0.95 4.76 2.36
C ALA A 78 2.15 4.80 1.39
N GLU A 79 2.00 5.40 0.22
CA GLU A 79 3.10 5.61 -0.73
C GLU A 79 4.21 6.51 -0.15
N ARG A 80 3.84 7.55 0.59
CA ARG A 80 4.80 8.43 1.26
C ARG A 80 5.56 7.70 2.37
N ILE A 81 4.88 6.93 3.21
CA ILE A 81 5.53 6.09 4.23
C ILE A 81 6.50 5.11 3.57
N ALA A 82 6.13 4.49 2.46
CA ALA A 82 6.99 3.56 1.72
C ALA A 82 8.27 4.23 1.18
N THR A 83 8.25 5.55 0.94
CA THR A 83 9.44 6.34 0.56
C THR A 83 10.20 6.92 1.75
N GLY A 84 9.76 6.65 2.99
CA GLY A 84 10.42 7.11 4.22
C GLY A 84 9.94 8.47 4.74
N ASP A 85 8.87 9.04 4.18
CA ASP A 85 8.27 10.28 4.68
C ASP A 85 7.16 10.00 5.69
N PHE A 86 7.47 10.18 6.97
CA PHE A 86 6.57 9.96 8.11
C PHE A 86 6.03 11.27 8.71
N ASN A 87 6.32 12.43 8.11
CA ASN A 87 6.07 13.72 8.74
C ASN A 87 4.61 14.16 8.75
N GLU A 88 3.76 13.57 7.94
CA GLU A 88 2.37 13.98 7.80
C GLU A 88 1.41 12.95 8.39
N THR A 89 0.52 13.43 9.25
CA THR A 89 -0.61 12.65 9.77
C THR A 89 -1.85 12.96 8.94
N LEU A 90 -2.61 11.93 8.56
CA LEU A 90 -3.86 12.10 7.83
C LEU A 90 -4.95 12.63 8.74
N ALA A 91 -5.69 13.65 8.28
CA ALA A 91 -6.80 14.21 9.03
C ALA A 91 -7.95 13.19 9.14
N VAL A 92 -8.44 12.96 10.37
CA VAL A 92 -9.61 12.11 10.63
C VAL A 92 -10.85 12.94 10.45
N GLU A 93 -11.47 12.87 9.28
CA GLU A 93 -12.64 13.70 8.89
C GLU A 93 -13.97 12.99 9.16
N SER A 94 -13.97 11.68 9.41
CA SER A 94 -15.16 10.86 9.63
C SER A 94 -15.15 10.16 10.99
N THR A 95 -16.33 9.83 11.50
CA THR A 95 -16.53 9.04 12.72
C THR A 95 -16.99 7.61 12.45
N ASP A 96 -17.03 7.21 11.19
CA ASP A 96 -17.37 5.87 10.70
C ASP A 96 -16.14 4.96 10.61
N GLU A 97 -16.29 3.82 9.89
CA GLU A 97 -15.22 2.86 9.68
C GLU A 97 -13.99 3.45 8.97
N ILE A 98 -14.20 4.46 8.11
CA ILE A 98 -13.13 5.19 7.43
C ILE A 98 -12.34 6.04 8.43
N GLY A 99 -13.01 6.69 9.38
CA GLY A 99 -12.35 7.42 10.46
C GLY A 99 -11.53 6.52 11.37
N VAL A 100 -12.06 5.35 11.72
CA VAL A 100 -11.32 4.33 12.48
C VAL A 100 -10.09 3.84 11.70
N LEU A 101 -10.25 3.57 10.41
CA LEU A 101 -9.15 3.15 9.54
C LEU A 101 -8.06 4.24 9.46
N THR A 102 -8.44 5.50 9.30
CA THR A 102 -7.49 6.63 9.26
C THR A 102 -6.72 6.76 10.57
N THR A 103 -7.40 6.63 11.72
CA THR A 103 -6.75 6.66 13.02
C THR A 103 -5.75 5.51 13.18
N THR A 104 -6.18 4.28 12.86
CA THR A 104 -5.32 3.09 12.94
C THR A 104 -4.10 3.21 12.01
N PHE A 105 -4.29 3.78 10.83
CA PHE A 105 -3.20 4.06 9.89
C PHE A 105 -2.18 5.04 10.48
N ASN A 106 -2.63 6.15 11.07
CA ASN A 106 -1.75 7.11 11.73
C ASN A 106 -0.97 6.49 12.90
N ASP A 107 -1.63 5.66 13.71
CA ASP A 107 -1.00 4.95 14.81
C ASP A 107 0.09 3.99 14.31
N MET A 108 -0.20 3.23 13.27
CA MET A 108 0.77 2.33 12.62
C MET A 108 1.97 3.11 12.06
N ALA A 109 1.73 4.23 11.38
CA ALA A 109 2.79 5.08 10.84
C ALA A 109 3.69 5.62 11.94
N SER A 110 3.12 6.07 13.06
CA SER A 110 3.84 6.55 14.25
C SER A 110 4.70 5.46 14.89
N VAL A 111 4.15 4.24 15.06
CA VAL A 111 4.90 3.10 15.61
C VAL A 111 6.05 2.70 14.69
N LEU A 112 5.81 2.66 13.38
CA LEU A 112 6.86 2.34 12.41
C LEU A 112 7.99 3.38 12.43
N HIS A 113 7.65 4.67 12.45
CA HIS A 113 8.63 5.76 12.54
C HIS A 113 9.49 5.65 13.80
N SER A 114 8.86 5.50 14.97
CA SER A 114 9.58 5.37 16.23
C SER A 114 10.46 4.11 16.30
N THR A 115 10.03 3.03 15.67
CA THR A 115 10.82 1.78 15.58
C THR A 115 12.06 1.98 14.69
N LEU A 116 11.91 2.64 13.55
CA LEU A 116 13.03 2.95 12.66
C LEU A 116 14.03 3.90 13.34
N GLU A 117 13.57 4.94 14.02
CA GLU A 117 14.43 5.83 14.80
C GLU A 117 15.18 5.07 15.91
N ALA A 118 14.51 4.15 16.60
CA ALA A 118 15.14 3.35 17.64
C ALA A 118 16.24 2.44 17.07
N VAL A 119 15.99 1.79 15.93
CA VAL A 119 16.99 0.97 15.23
C VAL A 119 18.18 1.81 14.76
N GLU A 120 17.93 2.96 14.18
CA GLU A 120 18.99 3.87 13.71
C GLU A 120 19.83 4.40 14.88
N ASN A 121 19.20 4.78 15.98
CA ASN A 121 19.88 5.21 17.20
C ASN A 121 20.74 4.08 17.79
N GLU A 122 20.23 2.85 17.84
CA GLU A 122 21.01 1.72 18.35
C GLU A 122 22.20 1.40 17.42
N ARG A 123 22.01 1.44 16.11
CA ARG A 123 23.09 1.32 15.14
C ARG A 123 24.17 2.39 15.35
N ASN A 124 23.75 3.66 15.43
CA ASN A 124 24.68 4.79 15.64
C ASN A 124 25.46 4.65 16.95
N LYS A 125 24.80 4.13 17.99
CA LYS A 125 25.45 3.86 19.27
C LYS A 125 26.49 2.74 19.16
N LEU A 126 26.15 1.64 18.47
CA LEU A 126 27.10 0.55 18.20
C LEU A 126 28.28 1.03 17.37
N ASP A 127 28.04 1.81 16.30
CA ASP A 127 29.10 2.39 15.47
C ASP A 127 30.01 3.31 16.31
N THR A 128 29.44 4.13 17.21
CA THR A 128 30.21 4.99 18.09
C THR A 128 31.07 4.18 19.07
N LEU A 129 30.51 3.13 19.67
CA LEU A 129 31.27 2.24 20.55
C LEU A 129 32.41 1.58 19.79
N PHE A 130 32.14 1.05 18.60
CA PHE A 130 33.14 0.39 17.75
C PHE A 130 34.29 1.32 17.38
N LEU A 131 34.00 2.57 17.04
CA LEU A 131 35.01 3.58 16.68
C LEU A 131 35.87 4.02 17.85
N HIS A 132 35.33 4.01 19.09
CA HIS A 132 36.02 4.50 20.28
C HIS A 132 36.51 3.39 21.23
N MET A 133 36.37 2.11 20.85
CA MET A 133 36.96 1.01 21.59
C MET A 133 38.48 1.11 21.60
N SER A 134 39.09 0.82 22.75
CA SER A 134 40.55 0.73 22.87
C SER A 134 41.13 -0.59 22.32
N ASP A 135 40.27 -1.61 22.28
CA ASP A 135 40.65 -2.91 21.71
C ASP A 135 40.49 -2.90 20.19
N GLY A 136 41.46 -3.43 19.48
CA GLY A 136 41.42 -3.60 18.05
C GLY A 136 40.44 -4.69 17.64
N VAL A 137 39.46 -4.37 16.81
CA VAL A 137 38.52 -5.36 16.25
C VAL A 137 38.63 -5.37 14.73
N VAL A 138 38.81 -6.56 14.19
CA VAL A 138 38.83 -6.83 12.74
C VAL A 138 37.87 -7.96 12.45
N ALA A 139 36.94 -7.77 11.51
CA ALA A 139 35.98 -8.79 11.11
C ALA A 139 36.09 -9.13 9.62
N TYR A 140 35.96 -10.40 9.32
CA TYR A 140 36.06 -10.95 7.95
C TYR A 140 34.81 -11.75 7.62
N ASP A 141 34.40 -11.74 6.36
CA ASP A 141 33.31 -12.61 5.87
C ASP A 141 33.80 -14.07 5.71
N GLY A 142 32.87 -14.98 5.37
CA GLY A 142 33.18 -16.40 5.15
C GLY A 142 34.18 -16.71 4.01
N SER A 143 34.54 -15.70 3.21
CA SER A 143 35.57 -15.79 2.17
C SER A 143 36.93 -15.24 2.61
N GLY A 144 37.02 -14.68 3.82
CA GLY A 144 38.23 -14.03 4.34
C GLY A 144 38.40 -12.58 3.89
N LYS A 145 37.36 -11.98 3.31
CA LYS A 145 37.36 -10.57 2.93
C LYS A 145 37.00 -9.70 4.15
N LEU A 146 37.72 -8.59 4.31
CA LEU A 146 37.49 -7.64 5.39
C LEU A 146 36.06 -7.03 5.31
N ILE A 147 35.34 -7.10 6.43
CA ILE A 147 34.03 -6.45 6.61
C ILE A 147 34.20 -5.18 7.44
N HIS A 148 34.85 -5.31 8.59
CA HIS A 148 35.05 -4.21 9.53
C HIS A 148 36.46 -4.18 10.09
N CYS A 149 36.99 -2.98 10.32
CA CYS A 149 38.23 -2.72 11.03
C CYS A 149 38.07 -1.41 11.80
N ASN A 150 38.21 -1.44 13.12
CA ASN A 150 38.11 -0.21 13.91
C ASN A 150 39.46 0.54 13.93
N PRO A 151 39.48 1.83 14.29
CA PRO A 151 40.70 2.62 14.35
C PRO A 151 41.77 2.06 15.29
N ALA A 152 41.35 1.47 16.41
CA ALA A 152 42.29 0.86 17.36
C ALA A 152 43.00 -0.35 16.76
N ALA A 153 42.35 -1.18 15.95
CA ALA A 153 43.01 -2.26 15.21
C ALA A 153 44.06 -1.74 14.21
N CYS A 154 43.73 -0.71 13.46
CA CYS A 154 44.68 -0.07 12.54
C CYS A 154 45.93 0.46 13.28
N GLU A 155 45.70 1.08 14.45
CA GLU A 155 46.83 1.59 15.28
C GLU A 155 47.68 0.47 15.89
N LEU A 156 47.04 -0.58 16.43
CA LEU A 156 47.73 -1.72 17.04
C LEU A 156 48.53 -2.54 16.00
N LEU A 157 47.95 -2.74 14.80
CA LEU A 157 48.58 -3.47 13.69
C LEU A 157 49.56 -2.60 12.91
N GLY A 158 49.54 -1.27 13.07
CA GLY A 158 50.36 -0.33 12.30
C GLY A 158 50.04 -0.35 10.79
N ARG A 159 48.80 -0.64 10.42
CA ARG A 159 48.33 -0.80 9.03
C ARG A 159 47.02 -0.05 8.80
N THR A 160 46.79 0.27 7.54
CA THR A 160 45.45 0.76 7.12
C THR A 160 44.45 -0.39 7.01
N ALA A 161 43.18 -0.09 7.04
CA ALA A 161 42.09 -1.09 6.93
C ALA A 161 42.27 -1.97 5.67
N ASP A 162 42.61 -1.37 4.53
CA ASP A 162 42.81 -2.09 3.25
C ASP A 162 43.99 -3.06 3.27
N GLU A 163 44.94 -2.86 4.17
CA GLU A 163 46.10 -3.70 4.36
C GLU A 163 45.88 -4.83 5.38
N CYS A 164 44.72 -4.85 6.04
CA CYS A 164 44.37 -5.87 7.01
C CYS A 164 43.78 -7.12 6.32
N VAL A 165 44.61 -7.79 5.51
CA VAL A 165 44.23 -9.03 4.82
C VAL A 165 44.48 -10.23 5.72
N TYR A 166 43.45 -11.09 5.94
CA TYR A 166 43.55 -12.25 6.85
C TYR A 166 44.73 -13.14 6.51
N GLY A 167 44.84 -13.55 5.26
CA GLY A 167 45.91 -14.46 4.79
C GLY A 167 47.33 -13.94 4.98
N GLU A 168 47.55 -12.64 5.04
CA GLU A 168 48.85 -12.03 5.25
C GLU A 168 49.21 -11.86 6.73
N LEU A 169 48.20 -11.58 7.56
CA LEU A 169 48.44 -11.21 8.95
C LEU A 169 48.23 -12.38 9.91
N PHE A 170 47.23 -13.20 9.68
CA PHE A 170 46.71 -14.11 10.70
C PHE A 170 46.79 -15.58 10.28
N GLU A 171 46.92 -15.92 8.99
CA GLU A 171 46.88 -17.30 8.50
C GLU A 171 47.95 -18.19 9.14
N SER A 172 49.14 -17.65 9.47
CA SER A 172 50.22 -18.37 10.13
C SER A 172 49.98 -18.64 11.64
N ILE A 173 49.09 -17.84 12.27
CA ILE A 173 48.77 -17.92 13.68
C ILE A 173 47.56 -18.82 13.88
N CYS A 174 46.49 -18.52 13.15
CA CYS A 174 45.26 -19.31 13.12
C CYS A 174 44.79 -19.44 11.67
N PRO A 175 44.79 -20.64 11.07
CA PRO A 175 44.29 -20.82 9.71
C PRO A 175 42.81 -20.43 9.61
N PHE A 176 42.41 -19.68 8.59
CA PHE A 176 41.03 -19.23 8.39
C PHE A 176 40.02 -20.39 8.37
N SER A 177 40.42 -21.52 7.75
CA SER A 177 39.63 -22.75 7.73
C SER A 177 39.32 -23.31 9.13
N HIS A 178 40.16 -23.03 10.12
CA HIS A 178 39.95 -23.43 11.49
C HIS A 178 38.86 -22.53 12.15
N VAL A 179 38.96 -21.22 11.97
CA VAL A 179 37.98 -20.24 12.54
C VAL A 179 36.56 -20.50 12.06
N ILE A 180 36.38 -20.76 10.76
CA ILE A 180 35.03 -21.01 10.19
C ILE A 180 34.43 -22.36 10.63
N THR A 181 35.20 -23.27 11.19
CA THR A 181 34.73 -24.57 11.69
C THR A 181 34.52 -24.59 13.19
N MET A 182 34.87 -23.51 13.91
CA MET A 182 34.70 -23.39 15.36
C MET A 182 33.24 -23.22 15.75
N GLN A 183 32.89 -23.64 16.96
CA GLN A 183 31.59 -23.35 17.54
C GLN A 183 31.52 -21.88 18.00
N ARG A 184 30.32 -21.32 18.01
CA ARG A 184 30.06 -19.90 18.35
C ARG A 184 30.59 -19.46 19.72
N SER A 185 30.74 -20.40 20.66
CA SER A 185 31.27 -20.16 22.00
C SER A 185 32.76 -20.29 22.12
N ASP A 186 33.44 -20.77 21.09
CA ASP A 186 34.87 -21.09 21.13
C ASP A 186 35.68 -19.89 20.65
N TYR A 187 36.89 -19.79 21.15
CA TYR A 187 37.89 -18.86 20.65
C TYR A 187 39.28 -19.47 20.68
N VAL A 188 40.18 -18.94 19.87
CA VAL A 188 41.60 -19.31 19.85
C VAL A 188 42.43 -18.08 20.19
N GLU A 189 43.38 -18.25 21.08
CA GLU A 189 44.33 -17.21 21.44
C GLU A 189 45.59 -17.31 20.53
N GLY A 190 46.10 -16.16 20.16
CA GLY A 190 47.33 -16.04 19.37
C GLY A 190 48.08 -14.78 19.76
N GLU A 191 49.31 -14.69 19.29
CA GLU A 191 50.19 -13.54 19.53
C GLU A 191 50.82 -13.08 18.23
N LEU A 192 50.80 -11.79 17.98
CA LEU A 192 51.42 -11.17 16.81
C LEU A 192 52.42 -10.11 17.24
N THR A 193 53.64 -10.20 16.76
CA THR A 193 54.65 -9.16 16.98
C THR A 193 54.56 -8.09 15.90
N VAL A 194 54.29 -6.86 16.30
CA VAL A 194 54.24 -5.70 15.41
C VAL A 194 55.34 -4.71 15.81
N GLY A 195 56.44 -4.70 15.07
CA GLY A 195 57.60 -3.92 15.44
C GLY A 195 58.25 -4.43 16.75
N GLU A 196 58.25 -3.57 17.80
CA GLU A 196 58.75 -3.96 19.14
C GLU A 196 57.62 -4.31 20.12
N ARG A 197 56.35 -4.32 19.66
CA ARG A 197 55.18 -4.61 20.50
C ARG A 197 54.66 -6.02 20.24
N SER A 198 54.21 -6.68 21.30
CA SER A 198 53.43 -7.90 21.18
C SER A 198 51.95 -7.58 21.35
N VAL A 199 51.12 -8.08 20.44
CA VAL A 199 49.67 -7.92 20.40
C VAL A 199 49.05 -9.28 20.63
N GLU A 200 48.25 -9.41 21.67
CA GLU A 200 47.45 -10.61 21.91
C GLU A 200 46.23 -10.61 20.97
N LEU A 201 45.97 -11.76 20.38
CA LEU A 201 44.90 -11.95 19.41
C LEU A 201 43.88 -12.97 19.91
N TYR A 202 42.60 -12.71 19.68
CA TYR A 202 41.52 -13.62 19.98
C TYR A 202 40.71 -13.86 18.71
N PHE A 203 40.72 -15.09 18.21
CA PHE A 203 39.96 -15.49 17.03
C PHE A 203 38.70 -16.19 17.43
N ALA A 204 37.56 -15.65 17.02
CA ALA A 204 36.22 -16.20 17.31
C ALA A 204 35.35 -16.14 16.06
N PRO A 205 34.49 -17.14 15.82
CA PRO A 205 33.53 -17.06 14.75
C PRO A 205 32.38 -16.11 15.16
N PHE A 206 31.91 -15.31 14.20
CA PHE A 206 30.66 -14.58 14.35
C PHE A 206 29.73 -14.93 13.19
N SER A 207 28.41 -14.94 13.40
CA SER A 207 27.44 -15.13 12.33
C SER A 207 26.49 -13.93 12.29
N ASP A 208 26.34 -13.36 11.09
CA ASP A 208 25.22 -12.49 10.77
C ASP A 208 23.99 -13.39 10.55
N GLU A 209 23.18 -13.62 11.59
CA GLU A 209 21.79 -14.10 11.44
C GLU A 209 20.81 -12.96 11.58
#